data_b73f7f149afe001d64876309237babb6
#
_entry.id   b73f7f149afe001d64876309237babb6
#
_cell.length_a   1.000
_cell.length_b   1.000
_cell.length_c   1.000
_cell.angle_alpha   90.00
_cell.angle_beta   90.00
_cell.angle_gamma   90.00
#
_symmetry.space_group_name_H-M   'P 1'
#
loop_
_entity.id
_entity.type
_entity.pdbx_description
1 polymer ?
#
loop_
_entity_poly.entity_id
_entity_poly.type
_entity_poly.pdbx_seq_one_letter_code
_entity_poly.pdbx_strand_id
1 'polypeptide(L)'
;MLTVGQIEEIRRKAEEKRSELGFGSSAPIGAKVFNCLDQMKILTVRFPVDDKDFAAFIGRRDGQDVVFINTAQPKGKQHFAVAHELYHAWFDRDDLNSWSIICEIEDSGGSTLGERMANRFAAEFLVPRWGMRRYLDSLPLHFDLIDKVVLLSDYYEVPVKSIILRLEEERYITAKYKEELLSDSAVATYGERRNELGLLDTMEEPTLDRNVSPVFHAILRKNLAGGRISRGKFDELYKLLKPM
;
A
#
# COMPACT_ATOMS: atom_id res chain seq x y z
N MET A 1 -17.56 6.85 -10.14
CA MET A 1 -17.50 5.37 -9.96
C MET A 1 -16.83 4.74 -11.18
N LEU A 2 -16.13 3.59 -11.00
CA LEU A 2 -15.61 2.78 -12.10
C LEU A 2 -16.75 1.97 -12.75
N THR A 3 -16.65 1.76 -14.05
CA THR A 3 -17.56 0.85 -14.78
C THR A 3 -17.21 -0.62 -14.50
N VAL A 4 -18.14 -1.54 -14.75
CA VAL A 4 -17.89 -3.00 -14.60
C VAL A 4 -16.71 -3.44 -15.46
N GLY A 5 -16.62 -2.95 -16.71
CA GLY A 5 -15.51 -3.28 -17.60
C GLY A 5 -14.15 -2.81 -17.07
N GLN A 6 -14.08 -1.60 -16.50
CA GLN A 6 -12.85 -1.09 -15.86
C GLN A 6 -12.44 -1.93 -14.64
N ILE A 7 -13.41 -2.34 -13.83
CA ILE A 7 -13.14 -3.20 -12.66
C ILE A 7 -12.56 -4.55 -13.10
N GLU A 8 -13.14 -5.20 -14.10
CA GLU A 8 -12.63 -6.48 -14.60
C GLU A 8 -11.25 -6.35 -15.26
N GLU A 9 -10.99 -5.27 -15.99
CA GLU A 9 -9.66 -4.98 -16.54
C GLU A 9 -8.61 -4.82 -15.44
N ILE A 10 -8.93 -4.05 -14.39
CA ILE A 10 -8.01 -3.83 -13.25
C ILE A 10 -7.75 -5.14 -12.53
N ARG A 11 -8.78 -5.96 -12.30
CA ARG A 11 -8.62 -7.29 -11.68
C ARG A 11 -7.68 -8.17 -12.49
N ARG A 12 -7.86 -8.23 -13.81
CA ARG A 12 -6.96 -8.97 -14.71
C ARG A 12 -5.52 -8.45 -14.61
N LYS A 13 -5.31 -7.14 -14.64
CA LYS A 13 -3.99 -6.51 -14.46
C LYS A 13 -3.35 -6.90 -13.12
N ALA A 14 -4.11 -6.91 -12.03
CA ALA A 14 -3.62 -7.30 -10.72
C ALA A 14 -3.24 -8.78 -10.67
N GLU A 15 -4.05 -9.68 -11.23
CA GLU A 15 -3.78 -11.11 -11.31
C GLU A 15 -2.54 -11.40 -12.17
N GLU A 16 -2.39 -10.74 -13.31
CA GLU A 16 -1.21 -10.84 -14.18
C GLU A 16 0.06 -10.42 -13.43
N LYS A 17 0.04 -9.25 -12.75
CA LYS A 17 1.20 -8.78 -11.97
C LYS A 17 1.54 -9.70 -10.80
N ARG A 18 0.54 -10.25 -10.12
CA ARG A 18 0.76 -11.25 -9.07
C ARG A 18 1.44 -12.50 -9.63
N SER A 19 1.00 -12.98 -10.80
CA SER A 19 1.59 -14.14 -11.47
C SER A 19 3.04 -13.87 -11.92
N GLU A 20 3.28 -12.73 -12.59
CA GLU A 20 4.61 -12.32 -13.03
C GLU A 20 5.62 -12.24 -11.88
N LEU A 21 5.17 -11.77 -10.72
CA LEU A 21 6.00 -11.60 -9.52
C LEU A 21 6.07 -12.85 -8.62
N GLY A 22 5.41 -13.94 -9.01
CA GLY A 22 5.44 -15.20 -8.28
C GLY A 22 4.64 -15.23 -6.98
N PHE A 23 3.71 -14.28 -6.76
CA PHE A 23 2.88 -14.27 -5.55
C PHE A 23 1.72 -15.26 -5.58
N GLY A 24 1.37 -15.76 -6.77
CA GLY A 24 0.21 -16.63 -6.95
C GLY A 24 -1.12 -15.90 -6.78
N SER A 25 -2.22 -16.64 -6.96
CA SER A 25 -3.58 -16.09 -7.04
C SER A 25 -4.25 -15.83 -5.68
N SER A 26 -3.70 -16.33 -4.58
CA SER A 26 -4.38 -16.30 -3.27
C SER A 26 -3.51 -15.90 -2.08
N ALA A 27 -2.19 -16.04 -2.17
CA ALA A 27 -1.29 -15.77 -1.04
C ALA A 27 -1.23 -14.28 -0.68
N PRO A 28 -1.05 -13.92 0.60
CA PRO A 28 -0.82 -12.54 1.00
C PRO A 28 0.51 -12.03 0.45
N ILE A 29 0.54 -10.77 0.06
CA ILE A 29 1.76 -10.06 -0.34
C ILE A 29 2.35 -9.33 0.84
N GLY A 30 1.54 -8.54 1.55
CA GLY A 30 1.94 -7.78 2.72
C GLY A 30 3.21 -6.94 2.46
N ALA A 31 4.13 -6.97 3.40
CA ALA A 31 5.40 -6.24 3.31
C ALA A 31 6.27 -6.60 2.07
N LYS A 32 6.02 -7.74 1.41
CA LYS A 32 6.74 -8.10 0.16
C LYS A 32 6.46 -7.14 -0.98
N VAL A 33 5.43 -6.30 -0.87
CA VAL A 33 5.12 -5.25 -1.87
C VAL A 33 6.29 -4.30 -2.09
N PHE A 34 7.11 -4.04 -1.07
CA PHE A 34 8.32 -3.21 -1.19
C PHE A 34 9.38 -3.84 -2.12
N ASN A 35 9.46 -5.18 -2.16
CA ASN A 35 10.40 -5.88 -3.06
C ASN A 35 10.08 -5.62 -4.54
N CYS A 36 8.82 -5.29 -4.86
CA CYS A 36 8.46 -4.94 -6.24
C CYS A 36 9.14 -3.64 -6.69
N LEU A 37 9.26 -2.65 -5.80
CA LEU A 37 9.99 -1.41 -6.08
C LEU A 37 11.47 -1.67 -6.33
N ASP A 38 12.10 -2.53 -5.54
CA ASP A 38 13.51 -2.91 -5.69
C ASP A 38 13.77 -3.65 -7.00
N GLN A 39 12.89 -4.60 -7.38
CA GLN A 39 12.99 -5.32 -8.66
C GLN A 39 12.88 -4.38 -9.86
N MET A 40 12.04 -3.35 -9.76
CA MET A 40 11.90 -2.31 -10.80
C MET A 40 13.03 -1.28 -10.77
N LYS A 41 13.96 -1.36 -9.81
CA LYS A 41 15.05 -0.39 -9.59
C LYS A 41 14.52 1.03 -9.36
N ILE A 42 13.37 1.15 -8.74
CA ILE A 42 12.79 2.43 -8.34
C ILE A 42 13.59 2.96 -7.14
N LEU A 43 13.96 4.24 -7.19
CA LEU A 43 14.56 4.90 -6.04
C LEU A 43 13.49 5.06 -4.96
N THR A 44 13.61 4.32 -3.87
CA THR A 44 12.65 4.34 -2.78
C THR A 44 13.22 5.11 -1.59
N VAL A 45 12.43 6.02 -1.05
CA VAL A 45 12.72 6.78 0.17
C VAL A 45 11.60 6.53 1.17
N ARG A 46 11.92 5.97 2.32
CA ARG A 46 11.01 5.75 3.44
C ARG A 46 11.41 6.68 4.56
N PHE A 47 10.50 7.55 4.99
CA PHE A 47 10.78 8.54 6.01
C PHE A 47 9.49 8.99 6.72
N PRO A 48 9.50 9.20 8.05
CA PRO A 48 8.34 9.71 8.75
C PRO A 48 8.13 11.21 8.46
N VAL A 49 6.93 11.56 8.02
CA VAL A 49 6.47 12.94 7.81
C VAL A 49 5.22 13.15 8.64
N ASP A 50 5.18 14.26 9.38
CA ASP A 50 4.01 14.65 10.19
C ASP A 50 2.92 15.26 9.29
N ASP A 51 2.32 14.41 8.46
CA ASP A 51 1.21 14.75 7.59
C ASP A 51 0.30 13.51 7.50
N LYS A 52 -0.91 13.63 8.03
CA LYS A 52 -1.88 12.52 8.10
C LYS A 52 -2.53 12.20 6.75
N ASP A 53 -2.58 13.17 5.85
CA ASP A 53 -3.22 13.02 4.54
C ASP A 53 -2.24 12.48 3.50
N PHE A 54 -0.95 12.64 3.75
CA PHE A 54 0.11 12.17 2.87
C PHE A 54 0.58 10.75 3.23
N ALA A 55 0.43 9.79 2.29
CA ALA A 55 0.88 8.41 2.48
C ALA A 55 2.10 8.03 1.63
N ALA A 56 2.06 8.31 0.33
CA ALA A 56 3.15 8.06 -0.61
C ALA A 56 3.01 8.95 -1.85
N PHE A 57 4.03 9.00 -2.67
CA PHE A 57 3.93 9.47 -4.05
C PHE A 57 4.95 8.77 -4.94
N ILE A 58 4.65 8.68 -6.23
CA ILE A 58 5.62 8.36 -7.26
C ILE A 58 5.86 9.57 -8.15
N GLY A 59 7.10 9.74 -8.62
CA GLY A 59 7.48 10.75 -9.60
C GLY A 59 8.65 10.29 -10.44
N ARG A 60 8.90 11.00 -11.53
CA ARG A 60 10.04 10.74 -12.42
C ARG A 60 10.88 11.98 -12.58
N ARG A 61 12.20 11.83 -12.42
CA ARG A 61 13.17 12.90 -12.64
C ARG A 61 14.41 12.36 -13.35
N ASP A 62 14.81 13.00 -14.43
CA ASP A 62 16.00 12.63 -15.21
C ASP A 62 16.04 11.14 -15.60
N GLY A 63 14.87 10.57 -15.92
CA GLY A 63 14.71 9.16 -16.29
C GLY A 63 14.72 8.17 -15.11
N GLN A 64 14.84 8.67 -13.86
CA GLN A 64 14.79 7.85 -12.64
C GLN A 64 13.41 7.97 -11.99
N ASP A 65 12.74 6.84 -11.80
CA ASP A 65 11.51 6.76 -11.01
C ASP A 65 11.85 6.82 -9.52
N VAL A 66 11.09 7.60 -8.77
CA VAL A 66 11.27 7.83 -7.33
C VAL A 66 9.94 7.59 -6.63
N VAL A 67 9.94 6.77 -5.60
CA VAL A 67 8.80 6.60 -4.70
C VAL A 67 9.19 7.06 -3.30
N PHE A 68 8.39 7.94 -2.73
CA PHE A 68 8.48 8.34 -1.33
C PHE A 68 7.34 7.71 -0.55
N ILE A 69 7.63 7.20 0.64
CA ILE A 69 6.67 6.53 1.52
C ILE A 69 6.75 7.18 2.90
N ASN A 70 5.61 7.68 3.38
CA ASN A 70 5.49 8.25 4.71
C ASN A 70 5.36 7.14 5.76
N THR A 71 6.43 6.90 6.52
CA THR A 71 6.47 5.86 7.55
C THR A 71 5.81 6.26 8.87
N ALA A 72 5.32 7.50 9.00
CA ALA A 72 4.42 7.93 10.08
C ALA A 72 2.97 7.46 9.85
N GLN A 73 2.64 6.97 8.66
CA GLN A 73 1.35 6.32 8.40
C GLN A 73 1.33 4.90 8.97
N PRO A 74 0.15 4.37 9.31
CA PRO A 74 -0.02 2.97 9.71
C PRO A 74 0.62 1.99 8.73
N LYS A 75 1.22 0.91 9.23
CA LYS A 75 1.92 -0.10 8.41
C LYS A 75 1.06 -0.64 7.27
N GLY A 76 -0.20 -0.99 7.55
CA GLY A 76 -1.12 -1.44 6.51
C GLY A 76 -1.39 -0.38 5.45
N LYS A 77 -1.46 0.90 5.85
CA LYS A 77 -1.63 2.04 4.93
C LYS A 77 -0.40 2.22 4.04
N GLN A 78 0.82 2.00 4.57
CA GLN A 78 2.05 2.03 3.77
C GLN A 78 2.05 0.93 2.70
N HIS A 79 1.63 -0.31 3.04
CA HIS A 79 1.53 -1.41 2.06
C HIS A 79 0.54 -1.07 0.93
N PHE A 80 -0.62 -0.52 1.32
CA PHE A 80 -1.64 -0.11 0.34
C PHE A 80 -1.13 1.00 -0.56
N ALA A 81 -0.50 2.03 0.01
CA ALA A 81 0.07 3.14 -0.73
C ALA A 81 1.13 2.67 -1.74
N VAL A 82 2.03 1.76 -1.35
CA VAL A 82 3.02 1.18 -2.29
C VAL A 82 2.34 0.43 -3.43
N ALA A 83 1.31 -0.37 -3.16
CA ALA A 83 0.57 -1.07 -4.21
C ALA A 83 -0.15 -0.09 -5.17
N HIS A 84 -0.62 1.04 -4.65
CA HIS A 84 -1.20 2.12 -5.43
C HIS A 84 -0.14 2.76 -6.36
N GLU A 85 1.03 3.13 -5.82
CA GLU A 85 2.12 3.72 -6.62
C GLU A 85 2.68 2.74 -7.66
N LEU A 86 2.65 1.44 -7.38
CA LEU A 86 3.01 0.41 -8.36
C LEU A 86 2.06 0.40 -9.57
N TYR A 87 0.77 0.73 -9.40
CA TYR A 87 -0.14 0.87 -10.54
C TYR A 87 0.35 1.96 -11.49
N HIS A 88 0.68 3.14 -10.97
CA HIS A 88 1.21 4.24 -11.78
C HIS A 88 2.55 3.88 -12.42
N ALA A 89 3.44 3.20 -11.70
CA ALA A 89 4.73 2.74 -12.23
C ALA A 89 4.58 1.76 -13.40
N TRP A 90 3.55 0.90 -13.39
CA TRP A 90 3.34 -0.11 -14.43
C TRP A 90 2.49 0.36 -15.60
N PHE A 91 1.48 1.20 -15.35
CA PHE A 91 0.42 1.46 -16.33
C PHE A 91 0.27 2.93 -16.73
N ASP A 92 0.76 3.87 -15.91
CA ASP A 92 0.66 5.32 -16.16
C ASP A 92 2.05 5.97 -16.27
N ARG A 93 3.06 5.18 -16.63
CA ARG A 93 4.46 5.60 -16.58
C ARG A 93 4.78 6.82 -17.43
N ASP A 94 4.10 6.99 -18.55
CA ASP A 94 4.31 8.11 -19.46
C ASP A 94 3.73 9.42 -18.91
N ASP A 95 2.77 9.34 -18.00
CA ASP A 95 2.14 10.47 -17.32
C ASP A 95 2.93 10.96 -16.09
N LEU A 96 3.94 10.20 -15.64
CA LEU A 96 4.80 10.54 -14.48
C LEU A 96 5.79 11.69 -14.72
N ASN A 97 5.69 12.44 -15.83
CA ASN A 97 6.60 13.56 -16.16
C ASN A 97 6.45 14.78 -15.25
N SER A 98 5.47 14.81 -14.38
CA SER A 98 5.30 15.77 -13.29
C SER A 98 5.09 15.01 -11.99
N TRP A 99 5.61 15.54 -10.88
CA TRP A 99 5.41 14.95 -9.56
C TRP A 99 3.92 14.74 -9.30
N SER A 100 3.42 13.52 -9.47
CA SER A 100 2.09 13.16 -9.02
C SER A 100 2.15 13.05 -7.51
N ILE A 101 1.58 14.02 -6.83
CA ILE A 101 1.45 14.01 -5.38
C ILE A 101 0.09 13.41 -5.09
N ILE A 102 0.08 12.47 -4.14
CA ILE A 102 -1.06 12.08 -3.31
C ILE A 102 -1.69 10.72 -3.60
N CYS A 103 -1.33 9.78 -2.77
CA CYS A 103 -2.20 8.69 -2.42
C CYS A 103 -3.10 9.12 -1.23
N GLU A 104 -4.24 9.76 -1.50
CA GLU A 104 -5.36 9.75 -0.57
C GLU A 104 -6.07 8.40 -0.73
N ILE A 105 -6.05 7.57 0.32
CA ILE A 105 -6.79 6.28 0.36
C ILE A 105 -8.31 6.53 0.44
N GLU A 106 -8.73 7.78 0.50
CA GLU A 106 -10.12 8.15 0.55
C GLU A 106 -10.67 8.47 -0.85
N ASP A 107 -11.85 7.92 -1.12
CA ASP A 107 -12.68 8.30 -2.27
C ASP A 107 -13.26 9.71 -1.99
N SER A 108 -12.37 10.69 -1.79
CA SER A 108 -12.75 12.09 -1.75
C SER A 108 -13.30 12.40 -3.12
N GLY A 109 -14.49 12.96 -3.20
CA GLY A 109 -15.25 13.17 -4.44
C GLY A 109 -14.55 14.01 -5.55
N GLY A 110 -13.23 14.20 -5.44
CA GLY A 110 -12.33 14.87 -6.37
C GLY A 110 -11.27 13.97 -7.02
N SER A 111 -11.19 12.65 -6.69
CA SER A 111 -10.16 11.77 -7.24
C SER A 111 -10.32 11.58 -8.76
N THR A 112 -9.21 11.65 -9.51
CA THR A 112 -9.19 11.41 -10.95
C THR A 112 -9.57 9.97 -11.29
N LEU A 113 -9.85 9.68 -12.56
CA LEU A 113 -10.10 8.30 -12.99
C LEU A 113 -8.86 7.41 -12.72
N GLY A 114 -7.64 7.91 -12.98
CA GLY A 114 -6.40 7.19 -12.72
C GLY A 114 -6.25 6.81 -11.25
N GLU A 115 -6.49 7.76 -10.33
CA GLU A 115 -6.44 7.51 -8.89
C GLU A 115 -7.43 6.42 -8.43
N ARG A 116 -8.67 6.46 -8.95
CA ARG A 116 -9.66 5.42 -8.65
C ARG A 116 -9.24 4.05 -9.19
N MET A 117 -8.60 4.02 -10.37
CA MET A 117 -8.07 2.78 -10.94
C MET A 117 -6.89 2.25 -10.11
N ALA A 118 -5.99 3.12 -9.65
CA ALA A 118 -4.86 2.76 -8.80
C ALA A 118 -5.33 2.24 -7.43
N ASN A 119 -6.29 2.90 -6.80
CA ASN A 119 -6.91 2.41 -5.55
C ASN A 119 -7.55 1.03 -5.74
N ARG A 120 -8.30 0.85 -6.84
CA ARG A 120 -8.90 -0.45 -7.14
C ARG A 120 -7.84 -1.52 -7.40
N PHE A 121 -6.80 -1.19 -8.14
CA PHE A 121 -5.68 -2.11 -8.38
C PHE A 121 -5.01 -2.53 -7.07
N ALA A 122 -4.68 -1.58 -6.19
CA ALA A 122 -4.07 -1.86 -4.89
C ALA A 122 -4.92 -2.84 -4.07
N ALA A 123 -6.24 -2.65 -4.05
CA ALA A 123 -7.17 -3.53 -3.36
C ALA A 123 -7.18 -4.96 -3.95
N GLU A 124 -7.25 -5.10 -5.29
CA GLU A 124 -7.22 -6.41 -5.96
C GLU A 124 -5.85 -7.08 -5.86
N PHE A 125 -4.77 -6.30 -5.93
CA PHE A 125 -3.39 -6.79 -5.87
C PHE A 125 -3.03 -7.33 -4.49
N LEU A 126 -3.41 -6.62 -3.42
CA LEU A 126 -3.12 -7.04 -2.05
C LEU A 126 -4.11 -8.07 -1.52
N VAL A 127 -5.41 -7.91 -1.82
CA VAL A 127 -6.50 -8.75 -1.33
C VAL A 127 -7.24 -9.39 -2.50
N PRO A 128 -6.66 -10.40 -3.15
CA PRO A 128 -7.26 -11.03 -4.34
C PRO A 128 -8.55 -11.75 -3.97
N ARG A 129 -9.57 -11.63 -4.82
CA ARG A 129 -10.91 -12.18 -4.64
C ARG A 129 -10.91 -13.65 -4.21
N TRP A 130 -10.21 -14.49 -4.95
CA TRP A 130 -10.16 -15.93 -4.69
C TRP A 130 -9.42 -16.29 -3.41
N GLY A 131 -8.37 -15.54 -3.08
CA GLY A 131 -7.64 -15.67 -1.83
C GLY A 131 -8.50 -15.33 -0.63
N MET A 132 -9.20 -14.19 -0.67
CA MET A 132 -10.12 -13.76 0.37
C MET A 132 -11.23 -14.80 0.59
N ARG A 133 -11.85 -15.30 -0.48
CA ARG A 133 -12.87 -16.33 -0.39
C ARG A 133 -12.35 -17.59 0.30
N ARG A 134 -11.21 -18.12 -0.16
CA ARG A 134 -10.62 -19.34 0.43
C ARG A 134 -10.29 -19.16 1.90
N TYR A 135 -9.80 -18.00 2.27
CA TYR A 135 -9.50 -17.70 3.68
C TYR A 135 -10.77 -17.66 4.52
N LEU A 136 -11.82 -16.96 4.06
CA LEU A 136 -13.12 -16.91 4.74
C LEU A 136 -13.74 -18.32 4.89
N ASP A 137 -13.67 -19.13 3.84
CA ASP A 137 -14.20 -20.52 3.85
C ASP A 137 -13.41 -21.44 4.81
N SER A 138 -12.17 -21.08 5.15
CA SER A 138 -11.32 -21.85 6.08
C SER A 138 -11.52 -21.45 7.56
N LEU A 139 -12.16 -20.32 7.82
CA LEU A 139 -12.37 -19.84 9.17
C LEU A 139 -13.46 -20.64 9.91
N PRO A 140 -13.30 -20.90 11.21
CA PRO A 140 -14.33 -21.51 12.03
C PRO A 140 -15.66 -20.76 11.99
N LEU A 141 -16.78 -21.51 12.03
CA LEU A 141 -18.13 -20.94 11.93
C LEU A 141 -18.51 -20.02 13.10
N HIS A 142 -17.85 -20.16 14.25
CA HIS A 142 -18.15 -19.35 15.44
C HIS A 142 -17.55 -17.92 15.36
N PHE A 143 -16.67 -17.65 14.43
CA PHE A 143 -16.17 -16.29 14.23
C PHE A 143 -17.25 -15.38 13.65
N ASP A 144 -17.47 -14.26 14.32
CA ASP A 144 -18.38 -13.22 13.86
C ASP A 144 -17.76 -12.39 12.71
N LEU A 145 -18.48 -11.37 12.25
CA LEU A 145 -18.03 -10.55 11.15
C LEU A 145 -16.82 -9.68 11.53
N ILE A 146 -16.77 -9.21 12.78
CA ILE A 146 -15.65 -8.39 13.29
C ILE A 146 -14.38 -9.24 13.35
N ASP A 147 -14.47 -10.49 13.86
CA ASP A 147 -13.36 -11.44 13.87
C ASP A 147 -12.80 -11.66 12.47
N LYS A 148 -13.69 -11.92 11.49
CA LYS A 148 -13.31 -12.14 10.09
C LYS A 148 -12.62 -10.93 9.48
N VAL A 149 -13.09 -9.73 9.76
CA VAL A 149 -12.47 -8.48 9.27
C VAL A 149 -11.07 -8.31 9.85
N VAL A 150 -10.91 -8.51 11.17
CA VAL A 150 -9.62 -8.40 11.86
C VAL A 150 -8.63 -9.45 11.37
N LEU A 151 -9.06 -10.72 11.25
CA LEU A 151 -8.24 -11.82 10.75
C LEU A 151 -7.79 -11.63 9.30
N LEU A 152 -8.68 -11.12 8.43
CA LEU A 152 -8.33 -10.79 7.05
C LEU A 152 -7.34 -9.63 6.97
N SER A 153 -7.52 -8.59 7.79
CA SER A 153 -6.61 -7.45 7.87
C SER A 153 -5.20 -7.89 8.25
N ASP A 154 -5.09 -8.76 9.24
CA ASP A 154 -3.83 -9.32 9.69
C ASP A 154 -3.20 -10.23 8.63
N TYR A 155 -3.98 -11.16 8.08
CA TYR A 155 -3.50 -12.12 7.07
C TYR A 155 -2.97 -11.45 5.79
N TYR A 156 -3.66 -10.40 5.31
CA TYR A 156 -3.24 -9.67 4.11
C TYR A 156 -2.33 -8.48 4.40
N GLU A 157 -2.12 -8.14 5.66
CA GLU A 157 -1.33 -7.00 6.12
C GLU A 157 -1.81 -5.67 5.50
N VAL A 158 -3.12 -5.42 5.52
CA VAL A 158 -3.77 -4.22 4.99
C VAL A 158 -4.67 -3.59 6.06
N PRO A 159 -5.04 -2.29 5.93
CA PRO A 159 -5.96 -1.66 6.88
C PRO A 159 -7.30 -2.40 6.97
N VAL A 160 -7.89 -2.42 8.17
CA VAL A 160 -9.26 -2.93 8.41
C VAL A 160 -10.26 -2.31 7.43
N LYS A 161 -10.18 -1.00 7.21
CA LYS A 161 -11.02 -0.28 6.23
C LYS A 161 -10.93 -0.90 4.83
N SER A 162 -9.74 -1.26 4.37
CA SER A 162 -9.55 -1.89 3.06
C SER A 162 -10.26 -3.24 2.96
N ILE A 163 -10.24 -4.03 4.02
CA ILE A 163 -10.97 -5.32 4.07
C ILE A 163 -12.48 -5.10 4.03
N ILE A 164 -13.00 -4.15 4.80
CA ILE A 164 -14.44 -3.85 4.85
C ILE A 164 -14.93 -3.44 3.44
N LEU A 165 -14.19 -2.57 2.76
CA LEU A 165 -14.50 -2.16 1.39
C LEU A 165 -14.47 -3.36 0.43
N ARG A 166 -13.47 -4.24 0.54
CA ARG A 166 -13.38 -5.46 -0.29
C ARG A 166 -14.55 -6.42 -0.05
N LEU A 167 -14.96 -6.61 1.20
CA LEU A 167 -16.11 -7.46 1.53
C LEU A 167 -17.41 -6.91 0.93
N GLU A 168 -17.62 -5.59 0.93
CA GLU A 168 -18.78 -4.97 0.27
C GLU A 168 -18.71 -5.10 -1.24
N GLU A 169 -17.57 -4.79 -1.86
CA GLU A 169 -17.35 -4.92 -3.30
C GLU A 169 -17.62 -6.33 -3.82
N GLU A 170 -17.20 -7.35 -3.08
CA GLU A 170 -17.42 -8.77 -3.43
C GLU A 170 -18.76 -9.32 -2.90
N ARG A 171 -19.62 -8.45 -2.36
CA ARG A 171 -20.99 -8.76 -1.89
C ARG A 171 -21.08 -9.75 -0.74
N TYR A 172 -20.04 -9.84 0.10
CA TYR A 172 -20.08 -10.58 1.36
C TYR A 172 -20.87 -9.83 2.43
N ILE A 173 -20.88 -8.49 2.35
CA ILE A 173 -21.65 -7.62 3.22
C ILE A 173 -22.44 -6.60 2.40
N THR A 174 -23.49 -6.03 2.98
CA THR A 174 -24.27 -4.95 2.38
C THR A 174 -23.65 -3.59 2.71
N ALA A 175 -24.05 -2.53 1.99
CA ALA A 175 -23.65 -1.15 2.29
C ALA A 175 -23.99 -0.75 3.73
N LYS A 176 -25.13 -1.21 4.27
CA LYS A 176 -25.50 -0.97 5.66
C LYS A 176 -24.48 -1.56 6.66
N TYR A 177 -24.08 -2.82 6.46
CA TYR A 177 -23.06 -3.45 7.31
C TYR A 177 -21.70 -2.79 7.17
N LYS A 178 -21.35 -2.32 5.96
CA LYS A 178 -20.13 -1.51 5.76
C LYS A 178 -20.14 -0.27 6.65
N GLU A 179 -21.23 0.50 6.65
CA GLU A 179 -21.36 1.70 7.48
C GLU A 179 -21.28 1.36 8.98
N GLU A 180 -21.94 0.29 9.42
CA GLU A 180 -21.85 -0.18 10.80
C GLU A 180 -20.41 -0.53 11.20
N LEU A 181 -19.67 -1.26 10.36
CA LEU A 181 -18.28 -1.65 10.60
C LEU A 181 -17.28 -0.47 10.54
N LEU A 182 -17.60 0.59 9.80
CA LEU A 182 -16.78 1.80 9.73
C LEU A 182 -17.17 2.85 10.79
N SER A 183 -18.18 2.58 11.61
CA SER A 183 -18.59 3.50 12.67
C SER A 183 -17.52 3.61 13.77
N ASP A 184 -17.46 4.77 14.44
CA ASP A 184 -16.50 5.00 15.53
C ASP A 184 -16.60 3.94 16.63
N SER A 185 -17.83 3.46 16.92
CA SER A 185 -18.07 2.40 17.89
C SER A 185 -17.46 1.06 17.49
N ALA A 186 -17.55 0.68 16.22
CA ALA A 186 -16.90 -0.54 15.72
C ALA A 186 -15.38 -0.40 15.67
N VAL A 187 -14.87 0.74 15.18
CA VAL A 187 -13.43 1.02 15.10
C VAL A 187 -12.77 0.91 16.48
N ALA A 188 -13.42 1.39 17.54
CA ALA A 188 -12.92 1.29 18.91
C ALA A 188 -12.77 -0.17 19.41
N THR A 189 -13.49 -1.13 18.82
CA THR A 189 -13.43 -2.54 19.24
C THR A 189 -12.36 -3.37 18.53
N TYR A 190 -11.83 -2.91 17.39
CA TYR A 190 -10.89 -3.73 16.60
C TYR A 190 -9.60 -4.05 17.34
N GLY A 191 -9.06 -3.12 18.12
CA GLY A 191 -7.85 -3.34 18.92
C GLY A 191 -8.06 -4.41 20.00
N GLU A 192 -9.17 -4.35 20.73
CA GLU A 192 -9.53 -5.34 21.74
C GLU A 192 -9.73 -6.72 21.11
N ARG A 193 -10.49 -6.78 20.00
CA ARG A 193 -10.76 -8.04 19.30
C ARG A 193 -9.47 -8.65 18.73
N ARG A 194 -8.53 -7.83 18.25
CA ARG A 194 -7.22 -8.28 17.80
C ARG A 194 -6.45 -8.97 18.93
N ASN A 195 -6.44 -8.36 20.12
CA ASN A 195 -5.80 -8.94 21.30
C ASN A 195 -6.44 -10.27 21.72
N GLU A 196 -7.78 -10.36 21.73
CA GLU A 196 -8.51 -11.59 22.05
C GLU A 196 -8.19 -12.73 21.06
N LEU A 197 -7.94 -12.40 19.78
CA LEU A 197 -7.55 -13.34 18.73
C LEU A 197 -6.05 -13.70 18.78
N GLY A 198 -5.28 -13.13 19.72
CA GLY A 198 -3.85 -13.39 19.89
C GLY A 198 -2.97 -12.80 18.79
N LEU A 199 -3.43 -11.78 18.07
CA LEU A 199 -2.66 -11.10 17.04
C LEU A 199 -1.73 -10.07 17.68
N LEU A 200 -0.42 -10.23 17.45
CA LEU A 200 0.62 -9.43 18.13
C LEU A 200 1.02 -8.19 17.36
N ASP A 201 0.99 -8.24 16.02
CA ASP A 201 1.38 -7.12 15.16
C ASP A 201 0.14 -6.34 14.71
N THR A 202 0.23 -5.04 14.76
CA THR A 202 -0.88 -4.17 14.36
C THR A 202 -0.57 -3.46 13.06
N MET A 203 -1.49 -3.58 12.11
CA MET A 203 -1.41 -2.86 10.84
C MET A 203 -1.76 -1.37 11.00
N GLU A 204 -2.27 -0.99 12.15
CA GLU A 204 -2.66 0.38 12.48
C GLU A 204 -1.53 1.19 13.13
N GLU A 205 -0.38 0.58 13.43
CA GLU A 205 0.78 1.28 14.00
C GLU A 205 1.74 1.77 12.91
N PRO A 206 2.32 2.98 13.06
CA PRO A 206 3.35 3.48 12.16
C PRO A 206 4.68 2.75 12.39
N THR A 207 5.47 2.57 11.31
CA THR A 207 6.79 1.94 11.42
C THR A 207 7.88 2.93 11.84
N LEU A 208 7.72 4.22 11.54
CA LEU A 208 8.66 5.31 11.83
C LEU A 208 10.09 5.08 11.32
N ASP A 209 10.30 4.07 10.49
CA ASP A 209 11.60 3.73 9.95
C ASP A 209 12.09 4.77 8.93
N ARG A 210 13.42 4.88 8.84
CA ARG A 210 14.11 5.72 7.87
C ARG A 210 15.00 4.83 7.02
N ASN A 211 14.66 4.70 5.76
CA ASN A 211 15.37 3.82 4.84
C ASN A 211 15.36 4.37 3.43
N VAL A 212 16.38 4.04 2.67
CA VAL A 212 16.47 4.34 1.24
C VAL A 212 16.95 3.10 0.49
N SER A 213 16.44 2.93 -0.72
CA SER A 213 16.87 1.82 -1.55
C SER A 213 18.36 1.90 -1.92
N PRO A 214 19.00 0.76 -2.23
CA PRO A 214 20.40 0.73 -2.69
C PRO A 214 20.67 1.65 -3.90
N VAL A 215 19.66 1.90 -4.72
CA VAL A 215 19.73 2.82 -5.86
C VAL A 215 20.11 4.24 -5.41
N PHE A 216 19.55 4.72 -4.30
CA PHE A 216 19.88 6.04 -3.75
C PHE A 216 21.38 6.14 -3.40
N HIS A 217 21.91 5.16 -2.72
CA HIS A 217 23.33 5.12 -2.37
C HIS A 217 24.25 5.12 -3.59
N ALA A 218 23.86 4.40 -4.65
CA ALA A 218 24.62 4.38 -5.91
C ALA A 218 24.61 5.76 -6.60
N ILE A 219 23.44 6.40 -6.67
CA ILE A 219 23.29 7.76 -7.22
C ILE A 219 24.10 8.78 -6.42
N LEU A 220 24.03 8.72 -5.09
CA LEU A 220 24.73 9.63 -4.21
C LEU A 220 26.26 9.54 -4.41
N ARG A 221 26.81 8.31 -4.47
CA ARG A 221 28.25 8.08 -4.76
C ARG A 221 28.65 8.55 -6.15
N LYS A 222 27.81 8.29 -7.16
CA LYS A 222 28.06 8.73 -8.54
C LYS A 222 28.10 10.25 -8.63
N ASN A 223 27.22 10.95 -7.93
CA ASN A 223 27.19 12.43 -7.90
C ASN A 223 28.40 13.01 -7.18
N LEU A 224 28.86 12.39 -6.09
CA LEU A 224 30.10 12.79 -5.43
C LEU A 224 31.32 12.59 -6.33
N ALA A 225 31.47 11.41 -6.92
CA ALA A 225 32.58 11.09 -7.82
C ALA A 225 32.63 11.99 -9.07
N GLY A 226 31.45 12.38 -9.59
CA GLY A 226 31.29 13.30 -10.72
C GLY A 226 31.37 14.80 -10.35
N GLY A 227 31.68 15.14 -9.11
CA GLY A 227 31.74 16.54 -8.64
C GLY A 227 30.42 17.30 -8.66
N ARG A 228 29.29 16.60 -8.80
CA ARG A 228 27.95 17.24 -8.83
C ARG A 228 27.45 17.65 -7.44
N ILE A 229 27.99 17.02 -6.38
CA ILE A 229 27.76 17.39 -4.99
C ILE A 229 29.09 17.45 -4.27
N SER A 230 29.19 18.34 -3.27
CA SER A 230 30.37 18.43 -2.41
C SER A 230 30.41 17.27 -1.40
N ARG A 231 31.59 17.01 -0.82
CA ARG A 231 31.75 16.04 0.26
C ARG A 231 30.85 16.38 1.46
N GLY A 232 30.77 17.66 1.81
CA GLY A 232 29.91 18.12 2.91
C GLY A 232 28.43 17.81 2.65
N LYS A 233 27.93 18.01 1.40
CA LYS A 233 26.55 17.68 1.03
C LYS A 233 26.32 16.17 1.01
N PHE A 234 27.30 15.39 0.55
CA PHE A 234 27.24 13.94 0.65
C PHE A 234 27.09 13.47 2.11
N ASP A 235 27.93 14.00 3.02
CA ASP A 235 27.93 13.60 4.43
C ASP A 235 26.62 14.05 5.12
N GLU A 236 26.07 15.21 4.78
CA GLU A 236 24.77 15.71 5.24
C GLU A 236 23.65 14.72 4.85
N LEU A 237 23.52 14.41 3.56
CA LEU A 237 22.51 13.48 3.04
C LEU A 237 22.67 12.08 3.63
N TYR A 238 23.91 11.62 3.81
CA TYR A 238 24.18 10.31 4.38
C TYR A 238 23.82 10.21 5.87
N LYS A 239 23.95 11.32 6.61
CA LYS A 239 23.55 11.40 8.02
C LYS A 239 22.02 11.33 8.21
N LEU A 240 21.26 11.96 7.30
CA LEU A 240 19.79 11.91 7.35
C LEU A 240 19.23 10.48 7.26
N LEU A 241 20.01 9.58 6.69
CA LEU A 241 19.62 8.18 6.43
C LEU A 241 20.08 7.18 7.49
N LYS A 242 20.87 7.65 8.47
CA LYS A 242 21.25 6.77 9.60
C LYS A 242 20.03 6.60 10.50
N PRO A 243 19.70 5.37 10.91
CA PRO A 243 18.76 5.18 12.01
C PRO A 243 19.28 5.94 13.24
N MET A 244 18.37 6.63 13.91
CA MET A 244 18.67 7.22 15.21
C MET A 244 18.86 6.15 16.25
#